data_4c10699eff1f73593bc6b21d8897fa40
#
_entry.id   4c10699eff1f73593bc6b21d8897fa40
#
_cell.length_a   1.000
_cell.length_b   1.000
_cell.length_c   1.000
_cell.angle_alpha   90.00
_cell.angle_beta   90.00
_cell.angle_gamma   90.00
#
_symmetry.space_group_name_H-M   'P 1'
#
loop_
_entity.id
_entity.type
_entity.pdbx_description
1 polymer ?
#
loop_
_entity_poly.entity_id
_entity_poly.type
_entity_poly.pdbx_seq_one_letter_code
_entity_poly.pdbx_strand_id
1 'polypeptide(L)'
;LAYEIRGDGDPVILLHGGILDSRMWDAEMTALERHHTAIRYDARGHGESSTPTARFRHYEDLRELMAALGLPCASLVGLSGGGRIAVDFALTYPDLVDDLVLVATGLSAMTTKDPFVLEQNQKLEEAGAKGDLPAAVECVLRMWVDGARRAPGDVDQRVRRLCQEMYTQTIVRHGLTGFTLMDELRAIERTGELTPRTLTLVGELDSPDILAIARQIESEARDARKLVVPGVAHMINLEKPAEFSRIVLGFLAGHSED
;
A
#
# COMPACT_ATOMS: atom_id res chain seq x y z
N LEU A 1 -5.65 16.33 4.31
CA LEU A 1 -5.36 15.33 3.27
C LEU A 1 -6.05 15.72 1.97
N ALA A 2 -5.38 15.49 0.82
CA ALA A 2 -6.02 15.54 -0.50
C ALA A 2 -6.72 14.21 -0.76
N TYR A 3 -7.96 14.25 -1.24
CA TYR A 3 -8.76 13.04 -1.51
C TYR A 3 -9.72 13.23 -2.68
N GLU A 4 -10.19 12.13 -3.21
CA GLU A 4 -11.21 12.06 -4.26
C GLU A 4 -12.24 11.00 -3.89
N ILE A 5 -13.53 11.28 -4.21
CA ILE A 5 -14.65 10.37 -3.98
C ILE A 5 -15.41 10.20 -5.28
N ARG A 6 -15.78 8.95 -5.62
CA ARG A 6 -16.61 8.58 -6.77
C ARG A 6 -17.62 7.51 -6.39
N GLY A 7 -18.74 7.47 -7.11
CA GLY A 7 -19.79 6.46 -6.92
C GLY A 7 -20.63 6.66 -5.66
N ASP A 8 -21.48 5.69 -5.41
CA ASP A 8 -22.34 5.59 -4.24
C ASP A 8 -22.48 4.11 -3.82
N GLY A 9 -22.80 3.86 -2.56
CA GLY A 9 -22.83 2.52 -1.95
C GLY A 9 -21.87 2.41 -0.78
N ASP A 10 -21.55 1.18 -0.38
CA ASP A 10 -20.67 0.93 0.76
C ASP A 10 -19.27 1.51 0.54
N PRO A 11 -18.70 2.21 1.54
CA PRO A 11 -17.44 2.93 1.35
C PRO A 11 -16.24 1.98 1.28
N VAL A 12 -15.38 2.23 0.28
CA VAL A 12 -14.09 1.56 0.09
C VAL A 12 -13.00 2.60 0.01
N ILE A 13 -12.03 2.56 0.94
CA ILE A 13 -10.91 3.50 0.99
C ILE A 13 -9.64 2.84 0.44
N LEU A 14 -9.01 3.49 -0.54
CA LEU A 14 -7.80 3.06 -1.22
C LEU A 14 -6.58 3.79 -0.65
N LEU A 15 -5.65 3.03 -0.07
CA LEU A 15 -4.43 3.52 0.56
C LEU A 15 -3.22 3.16 -0.29
N HIS A 16 -2.54 4.17 -0.83
CA HIS A 16 -1.41 4.00 -1.76
C HIS A 16 -0.13 3.50 -1.08
N GLY A 17 0.80 2.99 -1.89
CA GLY A 17 2.12 2.56 -1.44
C GLY A 17 2.99 3.71 -0.91
N GLY A 18 3.93 3.41 -0.02
CA GLY A 18 4.71 4.39 0.74
C GLY A 18 5.62 5.32 -0.08
N ILE A 19 5.75 5.12 -1.38
CA ILE A 19 6.54 5.97 -2.29
C ILE A 19 5.70 6.53 -3.44
N LEU A 20 4.41 6.22 -3.44
CA LEU A 20 3.47 6.54 -4.50
C LEU A 20 2.49 7.62 -4.00
N ASP A 21 1.47 7.87 -4.78
CA ASP A 21 0.32 8.69 -4.43
C ASP A 21 -0.98 8.07 -4.95
N SER A 22 -2.10 8.72 -4.73
CA SER A 22 -3.43 8.20 -5.05
C SER A 22 -3.66 7.90 -6.54
N ARG A 23 -2.86 8.44 -7.46
CA ARG A 23 -2.95 8.17 -8.90
C ARG A 23 -2.73 6.70 -9.26
N MET A 24 -2.03 5.95 -8.41
CA MET A 24 -1.88 4.51 -8.61
C MET A 24 -3.20 3.74 -8.63
N TRP A 25 -4.28 4.34 -8.13
CA TRP A 25 -5.60 3.74 -8.02
C TRP A 25 -6.60 4.16 -9.13
N ASP A 26 -6.14 4.79 -10.22
CA ASP A 26 -7.02 5.29 -11.30
C ASP A 26 -7.93 4.20 -11.89
N ALA A 27 -7.39 2.98 -12.08
CA ALA A 27 -8.15 1.86 -12.61
C ALA A 27 -9.19 1.35 -11.58
N GLU A 28 -8.79 1.24 -10.31
CA GLU A 28 -9.64 0.78 -9.21
C GLU A 28 -10.75 1.77 -8.90
N MET A 29 -10.49 3.06 -8.93
CA MET A 29 -11.54 4.09 -8.80
C MET A 29 -12.65 3.87 -9.83
N THR A 30 -12.27 3.65 -11.10
CA THR A 30 -13.23 3.39 -12.19
C THR A 30 -13.98 2.06 -12.03
N ALA A 31 -13.34 1.04 -11.46
CA ALA A 31 -13.97 -0.25 -11.25
C ALA A 31 -14.95 -0.22 -10.05
N LEU A 32 -14.54 0.41 -8.95
CA LEU A 32 -15.30 0.47 -7.70
C LEU A 32 -16.49 1.43 -7.75
N GLU A 33 -16.37 2.58 -8.45
CA GLU A 33 -17.42 3.61 -8.51
C GLU A 33 -18.77 3.11 -9.01
N ARG A 34 -18.82 1.93 -9.62
CA ARG A 34 -20.06 1.32 -10.15
C ARG A 34 -20.94 0.70 -9.06
N HIS A 35 -20.36 0.35 -7.92
CA HIS A 35 -21.01 -0.44 -6.88
C HIS A 35 -20.69 0.04 -5.45
N HIS A 36 -19.72 0.94 -5.30
CA HIS A 36 -19.21 1.41 -4.02
C HIS A 36 -18.98 2.92 -4.03
N THR A 37 -18.99 3.52 -2.85
CA THR A 37 -18.37 4.83 -2.64
C THR A 37 -16.85 4.63 -2.59
N ALA A 38 -16.21 4.78 -3.75
CA ALA A 38 -14.75 4.64 -3.88
C ALA A 38 -14.06 5.94 -3.41
N ILE A 39 -13.16 5.82 -2.47
CA ILE A 39 -12.42 6.93 -1.87
C ILE A 39 -10.93 6.64 -1.99
N ARG A 40 -10.17 7.55 -2.58
CA ARG A 40 -8.71 7.53 -2.53
C ARG A 40 -8.18 8.81 -1.92
N TYR A 41 -7.05 8.75 -1.25
CA TYR A 41 -6.41 9.94 -0.70
C TYR A 41 -4.89 9.84 -0.77
N ASP A 42 -4.23 11.00 -0.77
CA ASP A 42 -2.79 11.07 -0.59
C ASP A 42 -2.49 11.11 0.92
N ALA A 43 -1.69 10.16 1.38
CA ALA A 43 -1.22 10.15 2.75
C ALA A 43 -0.37 11.40 3.06
N ARG A 44 -0.33 11.83 4.31
CA ARG A 44 0.52 12.95 4.73
C ARG A 44 1.97 12.75 4.26
N GLY A 45 2.56 13.78 3.66
CA GLY A 45 3.90 13.70 3.08
C GLY A 45 3.97 13.04 1.70
N HIS A 46 2.82 12.85 1.03
CA HIS A 46 2.73 12.31 -0.32
C HIS A 46 1.77 13.15 -1.19
N GLY A 47 1.94 13.07 -2.50
CA GLY A 47 1.05 13.66 -3.50
C GLY A 47 0.72 15.13 -3.22
N GLU A 48 -0.58 15.45 -3.19
CA GLU A 48 -1.10 16.80 -2.93
C GLU A 48 -1.41 17.08 -1.45
N SER A 49 -1.18 16.11 -0.56
CA SER A 49 -1.35 16.29 0.88
C SER A 49 -0.26 17.16 1.52
N SER A 50 -0.48 17.62 2.75
CA SER A 50 0.48 18.45 3.46
C SER A 50 1.75 17.70 3.85
N THR A 51 2.88 18.39 3.82
CA THR A 51 4.14 17.88 4.39
C THR A 51 4.06 17.91 5.91
N PRO A 52 4.44 16.84 6.61
CA PRO A 52 4.43 16.81 8.06
C PRO A 52 5.50 17.76 8.64
N THR A 53 5.12 18.49 9.68
CA THR A 53 6.01 19.42 10.42
C THR A 53 6.19 19.02 11.88
N ALA A 54 5.46 17.99 12.33
CA ALA A 54 5.51 17.43 13.69
C ALA A 54 5.26 15.93 13.62
N ARG A 55 5.47 15.21 14.74
CA ARG A 55 5.13 13.79 14.83
C ARG A 55 3.65 13.55 14.54
N PHE A 56 3.37 12.48 13.82
CA PHE A 56 2.01 12.11 13.39
C PHE A 56 1.88 10.59 13.23
N ARG A 57 0.64 10.14 13.05
CA ARG A 57 0.31 8.74 12.77
C ARG A 57 -0.66 8.69 11.60
N HIS A 58 -0.32 7.94 10.58
CA HIS A 58 -1.17 7.80 9.40
C HIS A 58 -2.54 7.19 9.71
N TYR A 59 -2.62 6.26 10.65
CA TYR A 59 -3.90 5.66 11.04
C TYR A 59 -4.81 6.66 11.78
N GLU A 60 -4.26 7.64 12.50
CA GLU A 60 -5.05 8.76 13.05
C GLU A 60 -5.53 9.71 11.95
N ASP A 61 -4.67 10.00 10.97
CA ASP A 61 -5.06 10.80 9.80
C ASP A 61 -6.22 10.13 9.04
N LEU A 62 -6.21 8.80 8.90
CA LEU A 62 -7.31 8.03 8.28
C LEU A 62 -8.59 8.14 9.10
N ARG A 63 -8.50 8.00 10.43
CA ARG A 63 -9.65 8.16 11.32
C ARG A 63 -10.28 9.56 11.20
N GLU A 64 -9.43 10.59 11.16
CA GLU A 64 -9.90 11.97 10.97
C GLU A 64 -10.54 12.19 9.60
N LEU A 65 -9.99 11.59 8.54
CA LEU A 65 -10.60 11.62 7.21
C LEU A 65 -11.98 10.96 7.22
N MET A 66 -12.12 9.75 7.77
CA MET A 66 -13.40 9.06 7.88
C MET A 66 -14.43 9.88 8.68
N ALA A 67 -14.01 10.45 9.81
CA ALA A 67 -14.88 11.30 10.62
C ALA A 67 -15.35 12.57 9.87
N ALA A 68 -14.43 13.21 9.12
CA ALA A 68 -14.77 14.40 8.31
C ALA A 68 -15.73 14.08 7.15
N LEU A 69 -15.68 12.84 6.63
CA LEU A 69 -16.59 12.36 5.59
C LEU A 69 -17.88 11.74 6.15
N GLY A 70 -18.03 11.65 7.47
CA GLY A 70 -19.21 11.05 8.11
C GLY A 70 -19.31 9.52 7.90
N LEU A 71 -18.20 8.83 7.70
CA LEU A 71 -18.16 7.39 7.48
C LEU A 71 -18.08 6.64 8.82
N PRO A 72 -19.11 5.86 9.19
CA PRO A 72 -19.10 5.07 10.43
C PRO A 72 -18.15 3.86 10.35
N CYS A 73 -18.00 3.27 9.16
CA CYS A 73 -17.07 2.18 8.85
C CYS A 73 -16.72 2.22 7.36
N ALA A 74 -15.72 1.48 6.93
CA ALA A 74 -15.34 1.31 5.53
C ALA A 74 -14.52 0.04 5.30
N SER A 75 -14.57 -0.51 4.09
CA SER A 75 -13.58 -1.47 3.63
C SER A 75 -12.28 -0.77 3.25
N LEU A 76 -11.14 -1.33 3.63
CA LEU A 76 -9.83 -0.76 3.36
C LEU A 76 -9.07 -1.62 2.35
N VAL A 77 -8.55 -1.00 1.30
CA VAL A 77 -7.67 -1.64 0.30
C VAL A 77 -6.34 -0.91 0.32
N GLY A 78 -5.29 -1.54 0.84
CA GLY A 78 -4.00 -0.89 1.01
C GLY A 78 -2.85 -1.65 0.36
N LEU A 79 -2.04 -0.95 -0.46
CA LEU A 79 -0.82 -1.52 -1.03
C LEU A 79 0.40 -1.12 -0.20
N SER A 80 1.25 -2.10 0.17
CA SER A 80 2.57 -1.88 0.80
C SER A 80 2.49 -0.97 2.04
N GLY A 81 2.99 0.26 1.96
CA GLY A 81 2.85 1.28 3.00
C GLY A 81 1.38 1.59 3.34
N GLY A 82 0.49 1.62 2.34
CA GLY A 82 -0.95 1.76 2.56
C GLY A 82 -1.56 0.57 3.28
N GLY A 83 -1.08 -0.65 2.98
CA GLY A 83 -1.47 -1.85 3.72
C GLY A 83 -1.02 -1.80 5.18
N ARG A 84 0.19 -1.28 5.44
CA ARG A 84 0.70 -1.03 6.81
C ARG A 84 -0.21 -0.06 7.58
N ILE A 85 -0.62 1.04 6.93
CA ILE A 85 -1.58 1.99 7.53
C ILE A 85 -2.91 1.30 7.83
N ALA A 86 -3.43 0.50 6.91
CA ALA A 86 -4.68 -0.22 7.07
C ALA A 86 -4.62 -1.25 8.22
N VAL A 87 -3.51 -1.95 8.39
CA VAL A 87 -3.30 -2.87 9.53
C VAL A 87 -3.22 -2.11 10.84
N ASP A 88 -2.40 -1.04 10.93
CA ASP A 88 -2.31 -0.22 12.13
C ASP A 88 -3.68 0.38 12.51
N PHE A 89 -4.47 0.79 11.51
CA PHE A 89 -5.83 1.27 11.70
C PHE A 89 -6.76 0.18 12.23
N ALA A 90 -6.78 -1.00 11.61
CA ALA A 90 -7.63 -2.12 12.01
C ALA A 90 -7.30 -2.65 13.42
N LEU A 91 -6.04 -2.61 13.82
CA LEU A 91 -5.61 -2.96 15.19
C LEU A 91 -6.03 -1.91 16.23
N THR A 92 -6.21 -0.65 15.81
CA THR A 92 -6.56 0.44 16.73
C THR A 92 -8.07 0.69 16.76
N TYR A 93 -8.73 0.58 15.63
CA TYR A 93 -10.15 0.88 15.42
C TYR A 93 -10.88 -0.26 14.69
N PRO A 94 -10.91 -1.49 15.24
CA PRO A 94 -11.45 -2.66 14.53
C PRO A 94 -12.93 -2.49 14.13
N ASP A 95 -13.73 -1.79 14.92
CA ASP A 95 -15.16 -1.58 14.65
C ASP A 95 -15.41 -0.58 13.49
N LEU A 96 -14.37 0.09 12.98
CA LEU A 96 -14.48 1.00 11.84
C LEU A 96 -14.05 0.35 10.52
N VAL A 97 -13.70 -0.95 10.52
CA VAL A 97 -13.24 -1.69 9.34
C VAL A 97 -14.19 -2.83 9.02
N ASP A 98 -14.84 -2.75 7.85
CA ASP A 98 -15.72 -3.82 7.36
C ASP A 98 -14.89 -4.97 6.79
N ASP A 99 -14.12 -4.72 5.74
CA ASP A 99 -13.23 -5.66 5.09
C ASP A 99 -11.81 -5.09 4.97
N LEU A 100 -10.81 -5.98 4.95
CA LEU A 100 -9.41 -5.60 4.84
C LEU A 100 -8.73 -6.30 3.67
N VAL A 101 -8.34 -5.56 2.64
CA VAL A 101 -7.57 -6.06 1.50
C VAL A 101 -6.14 -5.52 1.58
N LEU A 102 -5.20 -6.41 1.84
CA LEU A 102 -3.79 -6.11 2.03
C LEU A 102 -2.98 -6.55 0.82
N VAL A 103 -2.47 -5.60 0.05
CA VAL A 103 -1.78 -5.84 -1.23
C VAL A 103 -0.29 -5.66 -1.03
N ALA A 104 0.48 -6.73 -1.20
CA ALA A 104 1.94 -6.71 -1.04
C ALA A 104 2.34 -5.94 0.25
N THR A 105 1.62 -6.18 1.35
CA THR A 105 1.69 -5.31 2.53
C THR A 105 2.98 -5.48 3.31
N GLY A 106 3.56 -4.37 3.78
CA GLY A 106 4.48 -4.34 4.90
C GLY A 106 3.73 -4.29 6.23
N LEU A 107 4.44 -4.48 7.34
CA LEU A 107 3.91 -4.29 8.69
C LEU A 107 4.81 -3.34 9.48
N SER A 108 4.22 -2.55 10.37
CA SER A 108 4.98 -1.69 11.28
C SER A 108 5.90 -2.54 12.19
N ALA A 109 7.12 -2.06 12.38
CA ALA A 109 8.23 -2.74 13.04
C ALA A 109 8.74 -4.03 12.35
N MET A 110 8.40 -4.28 11.07
CA MET A 110 9.04 -5.34 10.30
C MET A 110 10.54 -5.05 10.12
N THR A 111 11.33 -6.10 10.04
CA THR A 111 12.75 -6.02 9.73
C THR A 111 13.02 -6.62 8.36
N THR A 112 13.66 -5.86 7.49
CA THR A 112 14.08 -6.33 6.16
C THR A 112 15.20 -7.37 6.29
N LYS A 113 15.01 -8.53 5.64
CA LYS A 113 15.96 -9.63 5.59
C LYS A 113 16.36 -9.99 4.17
N ASP A 114 15.59 -9.58 3.17
CA ASP A 114 15.85 -9.82 1.75
C ASP A 114 17.18 -9.16 1.35
N PRO A 115 18.22 -9.96 0.94
CA PRO A 115 19.53 -9.40 0.60
C PRO A 115 19.47 -8.40 -0.56
N PHE A 116 18.56 -8.60 -1.51
CA PHE A 116 18.39 -7.68 -2.64
C PHE A 116 17.86 -6.32 -2.17
N VAL A 117 16.85 -6.33 -1.31
CA VAL A 117 16.29 -5.09 -0.76
C VAL A 117 17.31 -4.37 0.12
N LEU A 118 18.10 -5.11 0.92
CA LEU A 118 19.19 -4.55 1.73
C LEU A 118 20.27 -3.90 0.86
N GLU A 119 20.68 -4.55 -0.24
CA GLU A 119 21.65 -3.99 -1.19
C GLU A 119 21.14 -2.71 -1.85
N GLN A 120 19.87 -2.70 -2.28
CA GLN A 120 19.27 -1.51 -2.91
C GLN A 120 19.09 -0.37 -1.89
N ASN A 121 18.75 -0.66 -0.64
CA ASN A 121 18.70 0.34 0.43
C ASN A 121 20.06 1.00 0.68
N GLN A 122 21.14 0.22 0.70
CA GLN A 122 22.49 0.78 0.82
C GLN A 122 22.81 1.73 -0.35
N LYS A 123 22.51 1.32 -1.60
CA LYS A 123 22.67 2.18 -2.78
C LYS A 123 21.81 3.45 -2.71
N LEU A 124 20.58 3.33 -2.19
CA LEU A 124 19.69 4.45 -1.97
C LEU A 124 20.26 5.47 -0.97
N GLU A 125 20.83 4.99 0.14
CA GLU A 125 21.52 5.83 1.13
C GLU A 125 22.72 6.55 0.52
N GLU A 126 23.54 5.84 -0.26
CA GLU A 126 24.70 6.41 -0.96
C GLU A 126 24.29 7.48 -1.99
N ALA A 127 23.22 7.23 -2.75
CA ALA A 127 22.68 8.19 -3.71
C ALA A 127 22.11 9.42 -2.99
N GLY A 128 21.37 9.22 -1.89
CA GLY A 128 20.83 10.29 -1.06
C GLY A 128 21.93 11.18 -0.47
N ALA A 129 23.03 10.58 0.04
CA ALA A 129 24.17 11.32 0.57
C ALA A 129 24.87 12.20 -0.48
N LYS A 130 24.79 11.81 -1.77
CA LYS A 130 25.34 12.57 -2.91
C LYS A 130 24.34 13.56 -3.51
N GLY A 131 23.06 13.55 -3.09
CA GLY A 131 22.00 14.33 -3.71
C GLY A 131 21.63 13.83 -5.11
N ASP A 132 21.96 12.57 -5.45
CA ASP A 132 21.67 11.96 -6.74
C ASP A 132 20.24 11.38 -6.75
N LEU A 133 19.26 12.27 -6.98
CA LEU A 133 17.85 11.89 -7.02
C LEU A 133 17.55 10.83 -8.10
N PRO A 134 18.06 10.90 -9.33
CA PRO A 134 17.83 9.84 -10.32
C PRO A 134 18.30 8.46 -9.85
N ALA A 135 19.50 8.34 -9.27
CA ALA A 135 20.00 7.09 -8.74
C ALA A 135 19.18 6.59 -7.54
N ALA A 136 18.75 7.49 -6.65
CA ALA A 136 17.88 7.15 -5.53
C ALA A 136 16.53 6.59 -6.02
N VAL A 137 15.90 7.24 -6.99
CA VAL A 137 14.65 6.79 -7.61
C VAL A 137 14.83 5.42 -8.26
N GLU A 138 15.94 5.21 -8.97
CA GLU A 138 16.23 3.92 -9.62
C GLU A 138 16.33 2.79 -8.60
N CYS A 139 16.96 3.00 -7.45
CA CYS A 139 17.04 1.98 -6.39
C CYS A 139 15.65 1.56 -5.91
N VAL A 140 14.73 2.50 -5.74
CA VAL A 140 13.36 2.21 -5.31
C VAL A 140 12.57 1.47 -6.39
N LEU A 141 12.72 1.87 -7.66
CA LEU A 141 12.10 1.16 -8.78
C LEU A 141 12.61 -0.28 -8.85
N ARG A 142 13.91 -0.49 -8.66
CA ARG A 142 14.50 -1.83 -8.61
C ARG A 142 13.91 -2.69 -7.49
N MET A 143 13.75 -2.13 -6.29
CA MET A 143 13.19 -2.86 -5.14
C MET A 143 11.74 -3.27 -5.37
N TRP A 144 10.89 -2.29 -5.73
CA TRP A 144 9.44 -2.41 -5.57
C TRP A 144 8.66 -2.46 -6.89
N VAL A 145 9.27 -2.09 -8.03
CA VAL A 145 8.61 -2.22 -9.33
C VAL A 145 9.14 -3.43 -10.08
N ASP A 146 10.47 -3.53 -10.22
CA ASP A 146 11.07 -4.64 -10.95
C ASP A 146 11.13 -5.92 -10.11
N GLY A 147 11.56 -5.80 -8.85
CA GLY A 147 11.83 -6.94 -7.96
C GLY A 147 13.16 -7.63 -8.31
N ALA A 148 13.61 -8.51 -7.41
CA ALA A 148 14.92 -9.18 -7.51
C ALA A 148 15.05 -10.10 -8.74
N ARG A 149 13.94 -10.61 -9.27
CA ARG A 149 13.93 -11.65 -10.30
C ARG A 149 13.75 -11.14 -11.72
N ARG A 150 13.61 -9.81 -11.90
CA ARG A 150 13.38 -9.18 -13.21
C ARG A 150 14.40 -8.07 -13.48
N ALA A 151 14.75 -7.89 -14.74
CA ALA A 151 15.44 -6.69 -15.20
C ALA A 151 14.44 -5.54 -15.44
N PRO A 152 14.88 -4.26 -15.46
CA PRO A 152 14.02 -3.12 -15.76
C PRO A 152 13.24 -3.25 -17.08
N GLY A 153 13.80 -3.95 -18.09
CA GLY A 153 13.17 -4.19 -19.38
C GLY A 153 12.06 -5.23 -19.38
N ASP A 154 11.95 -6.03 -18.32
CA ASP A 154 10.95 -7.11 -18.20
C ASP A 154 9.61 -6.60 -17.66
N VAL A 155 9.55 -5.35 -17.17
CA VAL A 155 8.36 -4.71 -16.62
C VAL A 155 7.77 -3.73 -17.62
N ASP A 156 6.44 -3.61 -17.67
CA ASP A 156 5.80 -2.60 -18.52
C ASP A 156 6.36 -1.21 -18.20
N GLN A 157 6.94 -0.59 -19.20
CA GLN A 157 7.59 0.71 -19.06
C GLN A 157 6.61 1.84 -18.71
N ARG A 158 5.31 1.66 -18.92
CA ARG A 158 4.27 2.60 -18.49
C ARG A 158 4.12 2.55 -16.97
N VAL A 159 4.08 1.35 -16.39
CA VAL A 159 4.04 1.15 -14.92
C VAL A 159 5.29 1.74 -14.28
N ARG A 160 6.46 1.42 -14.84
CA ARG A 160 7.73 1.89 -14.32
C ARG A 160 7.85 3.42 -14.36
N ARG A 161 7.43 4.07 -15.47
CA ARG A 161 7.40 5.54 -15.58
C ARG A 161 6.43 6.17 -14.60
N LEU A 162 5.21 5.63 -14.45
CA LEU A 162 4.22 6.15 -13.52
C LEU A 162 4.75 6.14 -12.08
N CYS A 163 5.35 5.03 -11.64
CA CYS A 163 5.97 4.93 -10.32
C CYS A 163 7.16 5.92 -10.17
N GLN A 164 7.98 6.05 -11.22
CA GLN A 164 9.10 7.01 -11.24
C GLN A 164 8.61 8.45 -11.05
N GLU A 165 7.56 8.84 -11.76
CA GLU A 165 6.97 10.18 -11.67
C GLU A 165 6.43 10.46 -10.26
N MET A 166 5.62 9.57 -9.72
CA MET A 166 5.03 9.71 -8.38
C MET A 166 6.13 9.82 -7.31
N TYR A 167 7.11 8.92 -7.35
CA TYR A 167 8.19 8.94 -6.38
C TYR A 167 9.04 10.20 -6.48
N THR A 168 9.43 10.59 -7.70
CA THR A 168 10.20 11.84 -7.92
C THR A 168 9.45 13.05 -7.38
N GLN A 169 8.14 13.16 -7.66
CA GLN A 169 7.32 14.27 -7.19
C GLN A 169 7.20 14.29 -5.66
N THR A 170 7.01 13.12 -5.03
CA THR A 170 6.94 12.99 -3.57
C THR A 170 8.24 13.49 -2.92
N ILE A 171 9.41 13.06 -3.41
CA ILE A 171 10.70 13.50 -2.88
C ILE A 171 10.93 14.99 -3.11
N VAL A 172 10.65 15.51 -4.30
CA VAL A 172 10.84 16.93 -4.61
C VAL A 172 9.95 17.84 -3.76
N ARG A 173 8.70 17.43 -3.53
CA ARG A 173 7.72 18.26 -2.80
C ARG A 173 7.85 18.15 -1.28
N HIS A 174 8.06 16.95 -0.76
CA HIS A 174 7.97 16.65 0.67
C HIS A 174 9.32 16.31 1.32
N GLY A 175 10.32 15.95 0.52
CA GLY A 175 11.56 15.38 1.04
C GLY A 175 11.33 14.02 1.70
N LEU A 176 12.27 13.63 2.59
CA LEU A 176 12.19 12.37 3.35
C LEU A 176 11.83 12.58 4.83
N THR A 177 11.60 13.82 5.25
CA THR A 177 11.36 14.17 6.66
C THR A 177 10.12 13.48 7.22
N GLY A 178 9.10 13.21 6.40
CA GLY A 178 7.89 12.50 6.79
C GLY A 178 8.16 11.15 7.44
N PHE A 179 9.09 10.39 6.89
CA PHE A 179 9.44 9.06 7.40
C PHE A 179 10.08 9.08 8.80
N THR A 180 10.74 10.18 9.17
CA THR A 180 11.36 10.33 10.50
C THR A 180 10.39 10.87 11.56
N LEU A 181 9.28 11.47 11.14
CA LEU A 181 8.26 12.03 12.03
C LEU A 181 7.06 11.09 12.25
N MET A 182 6.98 10.02 11.47
CA MET A 182 5.90 9.04 11.56
C MET A 182 6.09 8.14 12.79
N ASP A 183 5.04 8.05 13.62
CA ASP A 183 4.94 7.04 14.68
C ASP A 183 4.05 5.89 14.21
N GLU A 184 4.46 4.67 14.50
CA GLU A 184 3.79 3.43 14.10
C GLU A 184 3.53 2.52 15.28
N LEU A 185 2.62 1.56 15.09
CA LEU A 185 2.45 0.43 15.99
C LEU A 185 3.56 -0.62 15.76
N ARG A 186 3.54 -1.69 16.53
CA ARG A 186 4.36 -2.89 16.31
C ARG A 186 3.48 -4.01 15.74
N ALA A 187 2.83 -3.76 14.60
CA ALA A 187 1.82 -4.64 14.04
C ALA A 187 2.35 -6.04 13.70
N ILE A 188 3.66 -6.16 13.40
CA ILE A 188 4.30 -7.47 13.14
C ILE A 188 4.15 -8.45 14.31
N GLU A 189 3.97 -7.96 15.54
CA GLU A 189 3.80 -8.76 16.75
C GLU A 189 2.32 -8.97 17.12
N ARG A 190 1.39 -8.41 16.33
CA ARG A 190 -0.02 -8.30 16.69
C ARG A 190 -0.99 -8.77 15.61
N THR A 191 -0.50 -9.45 14.58
CA THR A 191 -1.33 -9.92 13.44
C THR A 191 -2.48 -10.84 13.88
N GLY A 192 -2.31 -11.58 14.98
CA GLY A 192 -3.37 -12.40 15.59
C GLY A 192 -4.53 -11.62 16.23
N GLU A 193 -4.40 -10.30 16.40
CA GLU A 193 -5.46 -9.42 16.91
C GLU A 193 -6.36 -8.87 15.78
N LEU A 194 -6.03 -9.12 14.50
CA LEU A 194 -6.85 -8.69 13.37
C LEU A 194 -8.19 -9.43 13.35
N THR A 195 -9.28 -8.70 13.45
CA THR A 195 -10.65 -9.21 13.47
C THR A 195 -11.43 -9.04 12.18
N PRO A 196 -11.16 -8.01 11.32
CA PRO A 196 -11.86 -7.87 10.05
C PRO A 196 -11.60 -9.07 9.12
N ARG A 197 -12.56 -9.40 8.27
CA ARG A 197 -12.36 -10.36 7.17
C ARG A 197 -11.25 -9.83 6.26
N THR A 198 -10.19 -10.60 6.10
CA THR A 198 -8.93 -10.14 5.50
C THR A 198 -8.56 -10.94 4.27
N LEU A 199 -8.24 -10.25 3.18
CA LEU A 199 -7.61 -10.83 2.00
C LEU A 199 -6.19 -10.28 1.85
N THR A 200 -5.18 -11.15 1.80
CA THR A 200 -3.83 -10.75 1.41
C THR A 200 -3.56 -11.13 -0.04
N LEU A 201 -3.15 -10.16 -0.85
CA LEU A 201 -2.70 -10.34 -2.24
C LEU A 201 -1.20 -10.11 -2.31
N VAL A 202 -0.45 -11.04 -2.89
CA VAL A 202 1.01 -10.90 -3.03
C VAL A 202 1.46 -11.41 -4.39
N GLY A 203 2.39 -10.70 -5.03
CA GLY A 203 2.97 -11.14 -6.30
C GLY A 203 3.92 -12.32 -6.09
N GLU A 204 3.90 -13.27 -7.00
CA GLU A 204 4.81 -14.44 -6.98
C GLU A 204 6.29 -14.04 -6.95
N LEU A 205 6.62 -12.90 -7.57
CA LEU A 205 7.98 -12.39 -7.76
C LEU A 205 8.37 -11.33 -6.72
N ASP A 206 7.53 -11.06 -5.72
CA ASP A 206 7.77 -10.10 -4.67
C ASP A 206 8.89 -10.55 -3.71
N SER A 207 9.33 -9.64 -2.85
CA SER A 207 10.33 -9.92 -1.82
C SER A 207 9.90 -11.08 -0.91
N PRO A 208 10.83 -11.99 -0.55
CA PRO A 208 10.58 -13.04 0.43
C PRO A 208 10.01 -12.54 1.76
N ASP A 209 10.36 -11.32 2.19
CA ASP A 209 9.85 -10.71 3.41
C ASP A 209 8.35 -10.42 3.29
N ILE A 210 7.90 -9.87 2.15
CA ILE A 210 6.48 -9.60 1.87
C ILE A 210 5.68 -10.90 1.77
N LEU A 211 6.24 -11.90 1.08
CA LEU A 211 5.65 -13.24 1.03
C LEU A 211 5.53 -13.89 2.43
N ALA A 212 6.48 -13.64 3.32
CA ALA A 212 6.44 -14.14 4.70
C ALA A 212 5.36 -13.43 5.53
N ILE A 213 5.22 -12.10 5.41
CA ILE A 213 4.18 -11.32 6.07
C ILE A 213 2.78 -11.80 5.64
N ALA A 214 2.56 -12.02 4.34
CA ALA A 214 1.28 -12.52 3.85
C ALA A 214 0.92 -13.91 4.43
N ARG A 215 1.92 -14.79 4.59
CA ARG A 215 1.74 -16.09 5.27
C ARG A 215 1.45 -15.93 6.76
N GLN A 216 2.13 -14.99 7.43
CA GLN A 216 1.91 -14.73 8.85
C GLN A 216 0.47 -14.25 9.09
N ILE A 217 -0.01 -13.27 8.33
CA ILE A 217 -1.38 -12.75 8.45
C ILE A 217 -2.39 -13.88 8.19
N GLU A 218 -2.21 -14.69 7.12
CA GLU A 218 -3.08 -15.82 6.82
C GLU A 218 -3.15 -16.85 7.97
N SER A 219 -2.05 -17.08 8.67
CA SER A 219 -1.98 -18.09 9.74
C SER A 219 -2.43 -17.58 11.12
N GLU A 220 -2.34 -16.28 11.38
CA GLU A 220 -2.55 -15.72 12.71
C GLU A 220 -3.86 -14.92 12.83
N ALA A 221 -4.30 -14.22 11.78
CA ALA A 221 -5.52 -13.43 11.81
C ALA A 221 -6.77 -14.33 11.84
N ARG A 222 -7.83 -13.84 12.45
CA ARG A 222 -9.05 -14.62 12.74
C ARG A 222 -9.76 -15.15 11.48
N ASP A 223 -9.84 -14.33 10.44
CA ASP A 223 -10.51 -14.64 9.17
C ASP A 223 -9.68 -14.05 8.03
N ALA A 224 -8.62 -14.75 7.65
CA ALA A 224 -7.71 -14.30 6.61
C ALA A 224 -7.45 -15.38 5.57
N ARG A 225 -7.37 -14.95 4.31
CA ARG A 225 -6.92 -15.78 3.19
C ARG A 225 -5.86 -15.07 2.38
N LYS A 226 -4.98 -15.85 1.75
CA LYS A 226 -3.92 -15.34 0.89
C LYS A 226 -4.12 -15.81 -0.54
N LEU A 227 -3.95 -14.90 -1.50
CA LEU A 227 -3.82 -15.20 -2.91
C LEU A 227 -2.46 -14.75 -3.43
N VAL A 228 -1.83 -15.61 -4.23
CA VAL A 228 -0.57 -15.29 -4.92
C VAL A 228 -0.88 -15.03 -6.39
N VAL A 229 -0.53 -13.84 -6.87
CA VAL A 229 -0.74 -13.45 -8.27
C VAL A 229 0.52 -13.81 -9.07
N PRO A 230 0.42 -14.72 -10.06
CA PRO A 230 1.59 -15.22 -10.76
C PRO A 230 2.19 -14.16 -11.70
N GLY A 231 3.51 -14.20 -11.89
CA GLY A 231 4.26 -13.41 -12.88
C GLY A 231 4.40 -11.92 -12.58
N VAL A 232 3.97 -11.44 -11.42
CA VAL A 232 4.12 -10.03 -10.99
C VAL A 232 4.90 -9.93 -9.68
N ALA A 233 5.48 -8.75 -9.43
CA ALA A 233 6.13 -8.44 -8.16
C ALA A 233 5.20 -7.59 -7.27
N HIS A 234 5.67 -6.46 -6.77
CA HIS A 234 5.02 -5.67 -5.73
C HIS A 234 3.82 -4.85 -6.24
N MET A 235 3.84 -4.36 -7.50
CA MET A 235 2.84 -3.45 -8.05
C MET A 235 1.71 -4.20 -8.77
N ILE A 236 1.03 -5.11 -8.06
CA ILE A 236 0.04 -6.03 -8.62
C ILE A 236 -1.08 -5.31 -9.36
N ASN A 237 -1.64 -4.26 -8.76
CA ASN A 237 -2.73 -3.48 -9.34
C ASN A 237 -2.33 -2.74 -10.64
N LEU A 238 -1.08 -2.24 -10.69
CA LEU A 238 -0.58 -1.54 -11.88
C LEU A 238 -0.20 -2.50 -13.01
N GLU A 239 0.33 -3.68 -12.68
CA GLU A 239 0.76 -4.68 -13.66
C GLU A 239 -0.42 -5.51 -14.20
N LYS A 240 -1.44 -5.76 -13.35
CA LYS A 240 -2.62 -6.59 -13.70
C LYS A 240 -3.94 -5.95 -13.23
N PRO A 241 -4.28 -4.73 -13.69
CA PRO A 241 -5.41 -3.97 -13.14
C PRO A 241 -6.75 -4.71 -13.27
N ALA A 242 -7.02 -5.38 -14.38
CA ALA A 242 -8.28 -6.09 -14.57
C ALA A 242 -8.41 -7.32 -13.66
N GLU A 243 -7.34 -8.11 -13.51
CA GLU A 243 -7.31 -9.26 -12.60
C GLU A 243 -7.43 -8.80 -11.14
N PHE A 244 -6.68 -7.77 -10.77
CA PHE A 244 -6.71 -7.17 -9.44
C PHE A 244 -8.12 -6.67 -9.08
N SER A 245 -8.74 -5.84 -9.94
CA SER A 245 -10.09 -5.31 -9.71
C SER A 245 -11.12 -6.44 -9.57
N ARG A 246 -11.04 -7.51 -10.40
CA ARG A 246 -11.93 -8.66 -10.29
C ARG A 246 -11.80 -9.37 -8.94
N ILE A 247 -10.57 -9.59 -8.46
CA ILE A 247 -10.31 -10.22 -7.16
C ILE A 247 -10.86 -9.36 -6.02
N VAL A 248 -10.57 -8.06 -6.01
CA VAL A 248 -11.01 -7.14 -4.95
C VAL A 248 -12.52 -7.04 -4.93
N LEU A 249 -13.17 -6.81 -6.08
CA LEU A 249 -14.64 -6.73 -6.17
C LEU A 249 -15.31 -8.05 -5.75
N GLY A 250 -14.76 -9.20 -6.15
CA GLY A 250 -15.26 -10.51 -5.73
C GLY A 250 -15.18 -10.69 -4.21
N PHE A 251 -14.09 -10.25 -3.58
CA PHE A 251 -13.94 -10.30 -2.14
C PHE A 251 -14.95 -9.37 -1.45
N LEU A 252 -15.04 -8.10 -1.84
CA LEU A 252 -15.96 -7.14 -1.24
C LEU A 252 -17.44 -7.55 -1.39
N ALA A 253 -17.81 -8.21 -2.49
CA ALA A 253 -19.15 -8.76 -2.68
C ALA A 253 -19.48 -9.97 -1.80
N GLY A 254 -18.54 -10.45 -0.98
CA GLY A 254 -18.74 -11.62 -0.12
C GLY A 254 -18.64 -12.97 -0.83
N HIS A 255 -18.23 -13.00 -2.10
CA HIS A 255 -18.02 -14.24 -2.84
C HIS A 255 -16.62 -14.81 -2.52
N SER A 256 -16.58 -16.06 -2.07
CA SER A 256 -15.33 -16.83 -2.09
C SER A 256 -15.05 -17.19 -3.55
N GLU A 257 -13.88 -16.79 -4.06
CA GLU A 257 -13.37 -17.38 -5.30
C GLU A 257 -12.87 -18.80 -4.95
N ASP A 258 -13.58 -19.82 -5.44
CA ASP A 258 -13.14 -21.22 -5.47
C ASP A 258 -12.02 -21.41 -6.50
#